data_f9ff678de82842a129942c9a03a85f43
#
_entry.id   f9ff678de82842a129942c9a03a85f43
#
_cell.length_a   1.000
_cell.length_b   1.000
_cell.length_c   1.000
_cell.angle_alpha   90.00
_cell.angle_beta   90.00
_cell.angle_gamma   90.00
#
_symmetry.space_group_name_H-M   'P 1'
#
loop_
_entity.id
_entity.type
_entity.pdbx_description
1 polymer ?
#
loop_
_entity_poly.entity_id
_entity_poly.type
_entity_poly.pdbx_seq_one_letter_code
_entity_poly.pdbx_strand_id
1 'polypeptide(L)'
;MYPARMVLEVALIDVVPGREEEFLLAYGKARPTLAETPGCRSVRMTRGVESPSRFVLLVEWDSVDAHLENFRATERFTTWRGLIGPYFDGAPAVEHFADCG
;
A
#
# COMPACT_ATOMS: atom_id res chain seq x y z
N MET A 1 -16.10 -14.33 0.39
CA MET A 1 -14.82 -15.00 0.54
C MET A 1 -14.05 -15.04 -0.78
N TYR A 2 -12.75 -14.95 -0.72
CA TYR A 2 -11.92 -14.86 -1.92
C TYR A 2 -11.15 -16.16 -2.13
N PRO A 3 -10.93 -16.59 -3.40
CA PRO A 3 -10.08 -17.73 -3.67
C PRO A 3 -8.66 -17.53 -3.14
N ALA A 4 -8.03 -18.61 -2.70
CA ALA A 4 -6.63 -18.57 -2.22
C ALA A 4 -5.68 -18.58 -3.41
N ARG A 5 -5.43 -17.41 -3.98
CA ARG A 5 -4.51 -17.22 -5.10
C ARG A 5 -3.80 -15.88 -4.97
N MET A 6 -2.63 -15.76 -5.56
CA MET A 6 -1.88 -14.52 -5.58
C MET A 6 -2.68 -13.40 -6.21
N VAL A 7 -2.62 -12.23 -5.59
CA VAL A 7 -3.27 -11.02 -6.09
C VAL A 7 -2.31 -9.85 -6.01
N LEU A 8 -2.60 -8.83 -6.81
CA LEU A 8 -1.91 -7.55 -6.77
C LEU A 8 -2.84 -6.55 -6.09
N GLU A 9 -2.38 -5.99 -4.98
CA GLU A 9 -3.05 -4.84 -4.36
C GLU A 9 -2.58 -3.59 -5.08
N VAL A 10 -3.53 -2.75 -5.48
CA VAL A 10 -3.26 -1.43 -6.07
C VAL A 10 -3.88 -0.39 -5.15
N ALA A 11 -3.05 0.45 -4.54
CA ALA A 11 -3.51 1.53 -3.67
C ALA A 11 -3.21 2.86 -4.34
N LEU A 12 -4.25 3.61 -4.70
CA LEU A 12 -4.11 4.94 -5.26
C LEU A 12 -4.09 5.94 -4.11
N ILE A 13 -2.98 6.66 -3.97
CA ILE A 13 -2.75 7.55 -2.84
C ILE A 13 -2.49 8.96 -3.37
N ASP A 14 -3.37 9.90 -3.02
CA ASP A 14 -3.11 11.31 -3.27
C ASP A 14 -2.44 11.91 -2.03
N VAL A 15 -1.34 12.61 -2.23
CA VAL A 15 -0.55 13.25 -1.18
C VAL A 15 -0.78 14.75 -1.23
N VAL A 16 -0.79 15.38 -0.08
CA VAL A 16 -0.93 16.84 0.01
C VAL A 16 0.18 17.51 -0.81
N PRO A 17 -0.17 18.38 -1.78
CA PRO A 17 0.82 19.04 -2.62
C PRO A 17 1.85 19.80 -1.78
N GLY A 18 3.12 19.60 -2.11
CA GLY A 18 4.25 20.19 -1.38
C GLY A 18 4.82 19.28 -0.29
N ARG A 19 4.15 18.15 0.03
CA ARG A 19 4.60 17.23 1.07
C ARG A 19 5.05 15.89 0.53
N GLU A 20 5.28 15.79 -0.78
CA GLU A 20 5.62 14.53 -1.43
C GLU A 20 6.93 13.92 -0.91
N GLU A 21 7.95 14.76 -0.70
CA GLU A 21 9.24 14.26 -0.22
C GLU A 21 9.18 13.77 1.22
N GLU A 22 8.40 14.46 2.06
CA GLU A 22 8.15 14.01 3.44
C GLU A 22 7.41 12.68 3.44
N PHE A 23 6.41 12.53 2.56
CA PHE A 23 5.69 11.27 2.41
C PHE A 23 6.63 10.14 2.02
N LEU A 24 7.53 10.36 1.06
CA LEU A 24 8.49 9.33 0.62
C LEU A 24 9.45 8.92 1.74
N LEU A 25 9.89 9.88 2.57
CA LEU A 25 10.71 9.56 3.73
C LEU A 25 9.93 8.72 4.75
N ALA A 26 8.67 9.09 5.01
CA ALA A 26 7.81 8.33 5.91
C ALA A 26 7.53 6.93 5.36
N TYR A 27 7.30 6.81 4.06
CA TYR A 27 7.12 5.52 3.41
C TYR A 27 8.35 4.63 3.59
N GLY A 28 9.56 5.18 3.43
CA GLY A 28 10.79 4.42 3.65
C GLY A 28 10.86 3.81 5.05
N LYS A 29 10.38 4.54 6.06
CA LYS A 29 10.32 4.05 7.44
C LYS A 29 9.21 3.02 7.63
N ALA A 30 8.09 3.20 6.95
CA ALA A 30 6.91 2.34 7.11
C ALA A 30 7.02 1.03 6.29
N ARG A 31 7.79 1.04 5.21
CA ARG A 31 7.88 -0.08 4.26
C ARG A 31 8.16 -1.44 4.92
N PRO A 32 9.11 -1.57 5.85
CA PRO A 32 9.37 -2.87 6.48
C PRO A 32 8.14 -3.47 7.17
N THR A 33 7.30 -2.64 7.76
CA THR A 33 6.07 -3.10 8.42
C THR A 33 5.16 -3.85 7.45
N LEU A 34 5.08 -3.34 6.21
CA LEU A 34 4.28 -3.97 5.16
C LEU A 34 5.03 -5.15 4.53
N ALA A 35 6.29 -4.94 4.16
CA ALA A 35 7.08 -5.93 3.44
C ALA A 35 7.34 -7.21 4.25
N GLU A 36 7.40 -7.10 5.57
CA GLU A 36 7.65 -8.24 6.47
C GLU A 36 6.37 -8.94 6.90
N THR A 37 5.22 -8.52 6.42
CA THR A 37 3.93 -9.15 6.72
C THR A 37 3.88 -10.55 6.07
N PRO A 38 3.48 -11.60 6.83
CA PRO A 38 3.32 -12.93 6.22
C PRO A 38 2.35 -12.90 5.03
N GLY A 39 2.78 -13.44 3.92
CA GLY A 39 2.00 -13.44 2.67
C GLY A 39 2.29 -12.27 1.75
N CYS A 40 3.04 -11.26 2.19
CA CYS A 40 3.50 -10.18 1.33
C CYS A 40 4.70 -10.64 0.52
N ARG A 41 4.60 -10.57 -0.81
CA ARG A 41 5.65 -11.03 -1.73
C ARG A 41 6.53 -9.91 -2.24
N SER A 42 5.95 -8.73 -2.48
CA SER A 42 6.70 -7.58 -2.99
C SER A 42 5.96 -6.30 -2.67
N VAL A 43 6.71 -5.22 -2.54
CA VAL A 43 6.18 -3.88 -2.28
C VAL A 43 6.88 -2.89 -3.19
N ARG A 44 6.11 -2.09 -3.90
CA ARG A 44 6.65 -1.07 -4.78
C ARG A 44 5.80 0.19 -4.71
N MET A 45 6.43 1.33 -4.48
CA MET A 45 5.75 2.63 -4.54
C MET A 45 6.12 3.30 -5.86
N THR A 46 5.11 3.78 -6.56
CA THR A 46 5.31 4.51 -7.81
C THR A 46 4.72 5.90 -7.69
N ARG A 47 5.22 6.85 -8.48
CA ARG A 47 4.78 8.24 -8.45
C ARG A 47 4.25 8.61 -9.83
N GLY A 48 3.14 9.36 -9.86
CA GLY A 48 2.58 9.83 -11.11
C GLY A 48 3.55 10.75 -11.85
N VAL A 49 3.72 10.49 -13.14
CA VAL A 49 4.55 11.34 -14.00
C VAL A 49 3.80 12.62 -14.33
N GLU A 50 2.55 12.50 -14.77
CA GLU A 50 1.68 13.64 -15.08
C GLU A 50 1.11 14.31 -13.82
N SER A 51 0.99 13.55 -12.73
CA SER A 51 0.41 14.00 -11.47
C SER A 51 1.37 13.69 -10.32
N PRO A 52 2.37 14.55 -10.07
CA PRO A 52 3.47 14.24 -9.13
C PRO A 52 3.05 14.11 -7.66
N SER A 53 1.84 14.55 -7.30
CA SER A 53 1.29 14.36 -5.95
C SER A 53 0.48 13.09 -5.82
N ARG A 54 0.33 12.32 -6.90
CA ARG A 54 -0.39 11.06 -6.92
C ARG A 54 0.59 9.90 -6.95
N PHE A 55 0.37 8.92 -6.07
CA PHE A 55 1.22 7.75 -5.95
C PHE A 55 0.38 6.49 -6.09
N VAL A 56 0.98 5.44 -6.60
CA VAL A 56 0.35 4.12 -6.65
C VAL A 56 1.26 3.13 -5.95
N LEU A 57 0.74 2.52 -4.89
CA LEU A 57 1.40 1.44 -4.18
C LEU A 57 0.98 0.12 -4.81
N LEU A 58 1.95 -0.71 -5.14
CA LEU A 58 1.74 -2.02 -5.74
C LEU A 58 2.31 -3.08 -4.79
N VAL A 59 1.44 -3.96 -4.30
CA VAL A 59 1.84 -5.02 -3.37
C VAL A 59 1.34 -6.35 -3.88
N GLU A 60 2.25 -7.31 -4.01
CA GLU A 60 1.85 -8.69 -4.33
C GLU A 60 1.62 -9.47 -3.04
N TRP A 61 0.47 -10.14 -2.96
CA TRP A 61 0.06 -10.93 -1.81
C TRP A 61 -0.21 -12.38 -2.22
N ASP A 62 0.03 -13.31 -1.32
CA ASP A 62 -0.33 -14.72 -1.55
C ASP A 62 -1.83 -14.88 -1.81
N SER A 63 -2.65 -14.01 -1.21
CA SER A 63 -4.11 -14.01 -1.36
C SER A 63 -4.67 -12.69 -0.85
N VAL A 64 -5.93 -12.40 -1.16
CA VAL A 64 -6.63 -11.26 -0.55
C VAL A 64 -6.69 -11.42 0.97
N ASP A 65 -6.96 -12.65 1.45
CA ASP A 65 -7.05 -12.90 2.88
C ASP A 65 -5.73 -12.64 3.60
N ALA A 66 -4.58 -12.93 2.97
CA ALA A 66 -3.28 -12.61 3.55
C ALA A 66 -3.16 -11.10 3.81
N HIS A 67 -3.56 -10.28 2.85
CA HIS A 67 -3.56 -8.82 3.04
C HIS A 67 -4.50 -8.40 4.17
N LEU A 68 -5.72 -8.91 4.17
CA LEU A 68 -6.74 -8.48 5.14
C LEU A 68 -6.45 -8.99 6.55
N GLU A 69 -6.08 -10.26 6.70
CA GLU A 69 -5.93 -10.88 8.00
C GLU A 69 -4.55 -10.64 8.62
N ASN A 70 -3.48 -10.66 7.81
CA ASN A 70 -2.13 -10.54 8.34
C ASN A 70 -1.66 -9.09 8.41
N PHE A 71 -2.31 -8.17 7.70
CA PHE A 71 -1.93 -6.75 7.67
C PHE A 71 -3.06 -5.85 8.14
N ARG A 72 -4.16 -5.76 7.38
CA ARG A 72 -5.25 -4.81 7.65
C ARG A 72 -5.86 -4.97 9.04
N ALA A 73 -5.98 -6.19 9.52
CA ALA A 73 -6.59 -6.49 10.82
C ALA A 73 -5.59 -6.47 11.98
N THR A 74 -4.36 -6.02 11.76
CA THR A 74 -3.29 -6.10 12.76
C THR A 74 -2.70 -4.73 13.08
N GLU A 75 -1.84 -4.71 14.12
CA GLU A 75 -1.10 -3.50 14.50
C GLU A 75 -0.14 -3.01 13.42
N ARG A 76 0.26 -3.90 12.51
CA ARG A 76 1.07 -3.52 11.36
C ARG A 76 0.39 -2.42 10.56
N PHE A 77 -0.92 -2.56 10.33
CA PHE A 77 -1.67 -1.54 9.60
C PHE A 77 -1.73 -0.23 10.37
N THR A 78 -1.93 -0.30 11.68
CA THR A 78 -1.96 0.90 12.54
C THR A 78 -0.64 1.65 12.45
N THR A 79 0.48 0.93 12.54
CA THR A 79 1.82 1.52 12.42
C THR A 79 2.02 2.14 11.04
N TRP A 80 1.67 1.41 9.99
CA TRP A 80 1.75 1.87 8.60
C TRP A 80 0.97 3.17 8.39
N ARG A 81 -0.31 3.17 8.78
CA ARG A 81 -1.17 4.35 8.65
C ARG A 81 -0.70 5.51 9.51
N GLY A 82 -0.17 5.23 10.69
CA GLY A 82 0.36 6.27 11.57
C GLY A 82 1.54 7.01 10.95
N LEU A 83 2.37 6.29 10.20
CA LEU A 83 3.54 6.88 9.57
C LEU A 83 3.21 7.66 8.30
N ILE A 84 2.37 7.10 7.41
CA ILE A 84 2.13 7.71 6.10
C ILE A 84 0.81 8.50 6.01
N GLY A 85 -0.17 8.15 6.85
CA GLY A 85 -1.50 8.76 6.81
C GLY A 85 -1.54 10.28 6.95
N PRO A 86 -0.66 10.91 7.76
CA PRO A 86 -0.65 12.37 7.90
C PRO A 86 -0.44 13.14 6.58
N TYR A 87 0.10 12.49 5.56
CA TYR A 87 0.39 13.12 4.28
C TYR A 87 -0.70 12.93 3.23
N PHE A 88 -1.74 12.15 3.56
CA PHE A 88 -2.80 11.84 2.60
C PHE A 88 -3.70 13.05 2.36
N ASP A 89 -4.04 13.26 1.09
CA ASP A 89 -5.06 14.20 0.66
C ASP A 89 -6.28 13.35 0.29
N GLY A 90 -7.09 13.04 1.28
CA GLY A 90 -8.23 12.13 1.15
C GLY A 90 -7.85 10.67 1.40
N ALA A 91 -8.87 9.81 1.44
CA ALA A 91 -8.68 8.38 1.68
C ALA A 91 -8.11 7.69 0.45
N PRO A 92 -7.12 6.79 0.60
CA PRO A 92 -6.63 6.00 -0.52
C PRO A 92 -7.71 5.07 -1.07
N ALA A 93 -7.67 4.83 -2.38
CA ALA A 93 -8.53 3.85 -3.03
C ALA A 93 -7.72 2.57 -3.23
N VAL A 94 -8.20 1.48 -2.62
CA VAL A 94 -7.49 0.19 -2.61
C VAL A 94 -8.35 -0.87 -3.27
N GLU A 95 -7.74 -1.62 -4.19
CA GLU A 95 -8.42 -2.70 -4.89
C GLU A 95 -7.42 -3.82 -5.19
N HIS A 96 -7.92 -5.04 -5.27
CA HIS A 96 -7.11 -6.21 -5.60
C HIS A 96 -7.38 -6.67 -7.02
N PHE A 97 -6.33 -7.09 -7.71
CA PHE A 97 -6.38 -7.55 -9.08
C PHE A 97 -5.72 -8.92 -9.21
N ALA A 98 -6.24 -9.75 -10.08
CA ALA A 98 -5.66 -11.05 -10.39
C ALA A 98 -5.31 -11.10 -11.86
N ASP A 99 -4.26 -11.85 -12.19
CA ASP A 99 -3.85 -12.02 -13.59
C ASP A 99 -4.96 -12.70 -14.39
N CYS A 100 -5.10 -12.30 -15.64
CA CYS A 100 -6.09 -12.85 -16.56
C CYS A 100 -5.49 -13.77 -17.64
N GLY A 101 -4.21 -13.96 -17.64
CA GLY A 101 -3.65 -14.81 -18.68
C GLY A 101 -2.16 -14.64 -18.92
#